data_c80574efb6d0ca0abd1fb5b1d3df10c0
#
_entry.id   c80574efb6d0ca0abd1fb5b1d3df10c0
#
_cell.length_a   1.000
_cell.length_b   1.000
_cell.length_c   1.000
_cell.angle_alpha   90.00
_cell.angle_beta   90.00
_cell.angle_gamma   90.00
#
_symmetry.space_group_name_H-M   'P 1'
#
loop_
_entity.id
_entity.type
_entity.pdbx_description
1 polymer ?
#
loop_
_entity_poly.entity_id
_entity_poly.type
_entity_poly.pdbx_seq_one_letter_code
_entity_poly.pdbx_strand_id
1 'polypeptide(L)'
;MEKDKKTSRANDTRSKSERPKVWVPPSSLDAPPAPDGFRYRWIRAEVVGFQDTKNITGRIREGYELVRSEEIENASDYPVIEDGKYKGVVGVGGLLLAKVPEEIAKQRQDYMASRHKDRSEAVKNDLMKEQDSRMPINVDRQSRVTFGGTKK
;
A
#
# COMPACT_ATOMS: atom_id res chain seq x y z
N MET A 1 11.85 -62.01 -5.95
CA MET A 1 12.40 -61.21 -7.08
C MET A 1 11.67 -59.89 -7.11
N GLU A 2 12.27 -58.93 -6.48
CA GLU A 2 11.76 -57.56 -6.33
C GLU A 2 12.22 -56.76 -7.56
N LYS A 3 11.27 -56.22 -8.33
CA LYS A 3 11.56 -55.43 -9.52
C LYS A 3 11.81 -53.99 -9.11
N ASP A 4 13.06 -53.59 -9.10
CA ASP A 4 13.47 -52.20 -8.99
C ASP A 4 12.82 -51.33 -10.08
N LYS A 5 11.86 -50.50 -9.67
CA LYS A 5 11.30 -49.44 -10.52
C LYS A 5 12.36 -48.34 -10.69
N LYS A 6 13.07 -48.37 -11.82
CA LYS A 6 13.93 -47.25 -12.25
C LYS A 6 13.08 -45.99 -12.41
N THR A 7 13.15 -45.11 -11.43
CA THR A 7 12.59 -43.74 -11.52
C THR A 7 13.33 -42.95 -12.62
N SER A 8 12.57 -42.41 -13.56
CA SER A 8 13.11 -41.65 -14.68
C SER A 8 13.89 -40.44 -14.18
N ARG A 9 15.15 -40.25 -14.64
CA ARG A 9 15.99 -39.09 -14.37
C ARG A 9 15.32 -37.72 -14.64
N ALA A 10 14.30 -37.69 -15.49
CA ALA A 10 13.53 -36.51 -15.82
C ALA A 10 12.64 -36.01 -14.67
N ASN A 11 12.21 -36.91 -13.75
CA ASN A 11 11.39 -36.54 -12.61
C ASN A 11 12.23 -35.97 -11.45
N ASP A 12 13.48 -36.43 -11.29
CA ASP A 12 14.37 -35.93 -10.24
C ASP A 12 14.88 -34.51 -10.52
N THR A 13 15.01 -34.13 -11.79
CA THR A 13 15.47 -32.80 -12.19
C THR A 13 14.34 -31.73 -12.08
N ARG A 14 13.07 -32.14 -12.18
CA ARG A 14 11.92 -31.26 -12.13
C ARG A 14 11.47 -30.87 -10.71
N SER A 15 11.77 -31.70 -9.72
CA SER A 15 11.38 -31.49 -8.33
C SER A 15 12.29 -30.52 -7.56
N LYS A 16 13.49 -30.22 -8.11
CA LYS A 16 14.50 -29.36 -7.44
C LYS A 16 14.75 -28.02 -8.08
N SER A 17 14.10 -27.67 -9.20
CA SER A 17 14.21 -26.32 -9.72
C SER A 17 13.12 -25.46 -9.11
N GLU A 18 13.38 -24.91 -7.93
CA GLU A 18 12.73 -23.67 -7.53
C GLU A 18 12.94 -22.66 -8.67
N ARG A 19 11.83 -22.23 -9.27
CA ARG A 19 11.92 -21.17 -10.28
C ARG A 19 12.67 -20.01 -9.66
N PRO A 20 13.75 -19.51 -10.26
CA PRO A 20 14.45 -18.37 -9.73
C PRO A 20 13.42 -17.24 -9.55
N LYS A 21 13.37 -16.64 -8.35
CA LYS A 21 12.52 -15.48 -8.11
C LYS A 21 12.86 -14.45 -9.16
N VAL A 22 11.86 -14.00 -9.91
CA VAL A 22 12.05 -12.96 -10.90
C VAL A 22 12.69 -11.78 -10.18
N TRP A 23 13.87 -11.33 -10.64
CA TRP A 23 14.52 -10.17 -10.06
C TRP A 23 13.64 -8.92 -10.28
N VAL A 24 13.32 -8.22 -9.20
CA VAL A 24 12.61 -6.94 -9.22
C VAL A 24 13.58 -5.90 -8.68
N PRO A 25 13.77 -4.76 -9.36
CA PRO A 25 14.64 -3.71 -8.86
C PRO A 25 14.11 -3.22 -7.50
N PRO A 26 14.99 -3.04 -6.49
CA PRO A 26 14.58 -2.52 -5.20
C PRO A 26 14.05 -1.10 -5.34
N SER A 27 12.97 -0.79 -4.65
CA SER A 27 12.42 0.56 -4.57
C SER A 27 13.07 1.33 -3.42
N SER A 28 13.33 2.62 -3.61
CA SER A 28 13.80 3.48 -2.52
C SER A 28 12.77 3.62 -1.38
N LEU A 29 11.53 3.24 -1.64
CA LEU A 29 10.42 3.25 -0.67
C LEU A 29 10.10 1.86 -0.12
N ASP A 30 10.95 0.88 -0.36
CA ASP A 30 10.78 -0.42 0.27
C ASP A 30 10.87 -0.25 1.79
N ALA A 31 9.89 -0.80 2.49
CA ALA A 31 9.81 -0.74 3.94
C ALA A 31 9.96 -2.15 4.52
N PRO A 32 10.52 -2.29 5.72
CA PRO A 32 10.55 -3.57 6.41
C PRO A 32 9.13 -4.10 6.66
N PRO A 33 8.96 -5.39 6.94
CA PRO A 33 7.67 -5.91 7.36
C PRO A 33 7.22 -5.21 8.64
N ALA A 34 5.96 -4.79 8.68
CA ALA A 34 5.41 -4.16 9.88
C ALA A 34 5.26 -5.20 11.01
N PRO A 35 5.44 -4.81 12.27
CA PRO A 35 5.13 -5.68 13.41
C PRO A 35 3.64 -6.06 13.41
N ASP A 36 3.32 -7.19 14.05
CA ASP A 36 1.96 -7.69 14.13
C ASP A 36 1.01 -6.66 14.74
N GLY A 37 -0.12 -6.46 14.09
CA GLY A 37 -1.13 -5.47 14.51
C GLY A 37 -0.85 -4.02 14.09
N PHE A 38 0.25 -3.77 13.38
CA PHE A 38 0.61 -2.46 12.88
C PHE A 38 0.72 -2.45 11.36
N ARG A 39 0.53 -1.25 10.81
CA ARG A 39 0.70 -0.99 9.38
C ARG A 39 1.64 0.18 9.17
N TYR A 40 2.64 0.02 8.30
CA TYR A 40 3.55 1.09 7.92
C TYR A 40 2.97 1.99 6.83
N ARG A 41 3.38 3.26 6.91
CA ARG A 41 3.05 4.26 5.91
C ARG A 41 4.16 5.32 5.83
N TRP A 42 4.51 5.70 4.62
CA TRP A 42 5.36 6.85 4.37
C TRP A 42 4.55 8.15 4.53
N ILE A 43 5.07 9.07 5.32
CA ILE A 43 4.48 10.39 5.60
C ILE A 43 5.44 11.46 5.09
N ARG A 44 4.92 12.39 4.32
CA ARG A 44 5.70 13.50 3.82
C ARG A 44 6.04 14.47 4.95
N ALA A 45 7.34 14.71 5.14
CA ALA A 45 7.90 15.63 6.11
C ALA A 45 8.40 16.91 5.48
N GLU A 46 8.82 16.84 4.22
CA GLU A 46 9.44 17.94 3.51
C GLU A 46 8.95 18.03 2.07
N VAL A 47 8.80 19.24 1.56
CA VAL A 47 8.47 19.55 0.17
C VAL A 47 9.39 20.64 -0.33
N VAL A 48 10.21 20.34 -1.33
CA VAL A 48 11.10 21.32 -1.99
C VAL A 48 11.97 22.10 -0.95
N GLY A 49 12.51 21.39 0.05
CA GLY A 49 13.35 22.00 1.11
C GLY A 49 12.56 22.66 2.25
N PHE A 50 11.23 22.69 2.19
CA PHE A 50 10.40 23.25 3.26
C PHE A 50 9.74 22.16 4.09
N GLN A 51 9.79 22.30 5.41
CA GLN A 51 9.14 21.35 6.33
C GLN A 51 7.60 21.44 6.27
N ASP A 52 6.95 20.30 6.03
CA ASP A 52 5.49 20.17 6.07
C ASP A 52 5.00 19.78 7.47
N THR A 53 5.18 20.70 8.40
CA THR A 53 4.80 20.50 9.80
C THR A 53 3.30 20.20 9.96
N LYS A 54 2.45 20.80 9.12
CA LYS A 54 1.00 20.60 9.14
C LYS A 54 0.63 19.13 8.86
N ASN A 55 1.26 18.53 7.85
CA ASN A 55 1.00 17.15 7.49
C ASN A 55 1.44 16.19 8.62
N ILE A 56 2.67 16.37 9.14
CA ILE A 56 3.18 15.51 10.21
C ILE A 56 2.32 15.62 11.47
N THR A 57 2.03 16.85 11.92
CA THR A 57 1.20 17.06 13.11
C THR A 57 -0.20 16.47 12.94
N GLY A 58 -0.78 16.60 11.75
CA GLY A 58 -2.06 15.96 11.43
C GLY A 58 -2.01 14.45 11.56
N ARG A 59 -0.95 13.81 11.03
CA ARG A 59 -0.79 12.35 11.11
C ARG A 59 -0.54 11.85 12.52
N ILE A 60 0.29 12.54 13.30
CA ILE A 60 0.50 12.20 14.72
C ILE A 60 -0.82 12.26 15.49
N ARG A 61 -1.65 13.27 15.25
CA ARG A 61 -2.99 13.38 15.86
C ARG A 61 -3.96 12.26 15.42
N GLU A 62 -3.77 11.71 14.22
CA GLU A 62 -4.52 10.55 13.73
C GLU A 62 -4.04 9.21 14.35
N GLY A 63 -3.02 9.24 15.22
CA GLY A 63 -2.48 8.04 15.88
C GLY A 63 -1.30 7.40 15.15
N TYR A 64 -0.64 8.11 14.23
CA TYR A 64 0.60 7.65 13.62
C TYR A 64 1.79 7.95 14.52
N GLU A 65 2.69 6.99 14.66
CA GLU A 65 3.97 7.10 15.36
C GLU A 65 5.11 6.96 14.36
N LEU A 66 6.14 7.79 14.51
CA LEU A 66 7.32 7.71 13.64
C LEU A 66 8.18 6.50 14.04
N VAL A 67 8.63 5.75 13.05
CA VAL A 67 9.42 4.53 13.26
C VAL A 67 10.89 4.91 13.35
N ARG A 68 11.53 4.52 14.44
CA ARG A 68 12.96 4.71 14.65
C ARG A 68 13.76 3.52 14.16
N SER A 69 15.01 3.77 13.78
CA SER A 69 15.93 2.71 13.35
C SER A 69 16.10 1.62 14.40
N GLU A 70 16.03 1.95 15.69
CA GLU A 70 16.17 1.03 16.81
C GLU A 70 15.03 -0.01 16.88
N GLU A 71 13.88 0.27 16.24
CA GLU A 71 12.72 -0.59 16.24
C GLU A 71 12.75 -1.64 15.11
N ILE A 72 13.72 -1.56 14.22
CA ILE A 72 13.82 -2.42 13.04
C ILE A 72 15.02 -3.36 13.19
N GLU A 73 14.80 -4.67 13.01
CA GLU A 73 15.85 -5.68 13.17
C GLU A 73 17.06 -5.49 12.22
N ASN A 74 16.81 -5.01 11.00
CA ASN A 74 17.84 -4.77 9.98
C ASN A 74 17.93 -3.28 9.61
N ALA A 75 18.11 -2.43 10.62
CA ALA A 75 18.12 -0.97 10.42
C ALA A 75 19.18 -0.48 9.43
N SER A 76 20.30 -1.21 9.29
CA SER A 76 21.38 -0.87 8.34
C SER A 76 20.96 -0.90 6.87
N ASP A 77 19.89 -1.62 6.55
CA ASP A 77 19.43 -1.77 5.17
C ASP A 77 18.49 -0.62 4.73
N TYR A 78 18.10 0.23 5.69
CA TYR A 78 17.17 1.32 5.45
C TYR A 78 17.81 2.68 5.73
N PRO A 79 17.45 3.69 4.93
CA PRO A 79 17.97 5.04 5.14
C PRO A 79 17.38 5.65 6.42
N VAL A 80 18.28 6.21 7.24
CA VAL A 80 17.93 6.84 8.52
C VAL A 80 18.33 8.32 8.45
N ILE A 81 17.52 9.19 9.02
CA ILE A 81 17.83 10.62 9.10
C ILE A 81 18.88 10.84 10.19
N GLU A 82 20.04 11.36 9.80
CA GLU A 82 21.18 11.56 10.70
C GLU A 82 21.09 12.86 11.49
N ASP A 83 20.47 13.90 10.92
CA ASP A 83 20.43 15.24 11.48
C ASP A 83 19.02 15.83 11.59
N GLY A 84 18.89 16.82 12.47
CA GLY A 84 17.67 17.62 12.60
C GLY A 84 16.63 17.04 13.57
N LYS A 85 15.40 17.54 13.44
CA LYS A 85 14.27 17.23 14.34
C LYS A 85 13.89 15.74 14.36
N TYR A 86 14.09 15.04 13.25
CA TYR A 86 13.68 13.65 13.05
C TYR A 86 14.87 12.70 13.05
N LYS A 87 15.95 13.07 13.75
CA LYS A 87 17.14 12.23 13.89
C LYS A 87 16.78 10.84 14.44
N GLY A 88 17.34 9.79 13.80
CA GLY A 88 17.09 8.40 14.15
C GLY A 88 15.79 7.81 13.61
N VAL A 89 15.00 8.60 12.89
CA VAL A 89 13.78 8.11 12.21
C VAL A 89 14.15 7.58 10.83
N VAL A 90 13.53 6.49 10.42
CA VAL A 90 13.67 5.95 9.06
C VAL A 90 13.01 6.91 8.09
N GLY A 91 13.76 7.38 7.11
CA GLY A 91 13.27 8.37 6.17
C GLY A 91 14.12 8.49 4.92
N VAL A 92 13.49 8.83 3.80
CA VAL A 92 14.14 9.00 2.50
C VAL A 92 13.47 10.11 1.69
N GLY A 93 14.26 11.00 1.12
CA GLY A 93 13.75 12.01 0.16
C GLY A 93 12.64 12.90 0.71
N GLY A 94 12.71 13.29 1.99
CA GLY A 94 11.67 14.10 2.64
C GLY A 94 10.43 13.33 3.10
N LEU A 95 10.49 11.99 3.06
CA LEU A 95 9.46 11.11 3.60
C LEU A 95 9.96 10.46 4.89
N LEU A 96 9.08 10.29 5.88
CA LEU A 96 9.32 9.58 7.12
C LEU A 96 8.47 8.33 7.19
N LEU A 97 9.05 7.23 7.66
CA LEU A 97 8.30 6.02 7.93
C LEU A 97 7.52 6.16 9.24
N ALA A 98 6.24 5.84 9.20
CA ALA A 98 5.38 5.84 10.38
C ALA A 98 4.58 4.55 10.47
N LYS A 99 4.25 4.16 11.69
CA LYS A 99 3.39 3.03 12.00
C LYS A 99 2.07 3.50 12.57
N VAL A 100 1.03 2.73 12.36
CA VAL A 100 -0.30 2.96 12.92
C VAL A 100 -0.93 1.61 13.26
N PRO A 101 -1.67 1.47 14.37
CA PRO A 101 -2.44 0.27 14.66
C PRO A 101 -3.40 -0.04 13.51
N GLU A 102 -3.49 -1.31 13.14
CA GLU A 102 -4.33 -1.73 12.00
C GLU A 102 -5.80 -1.40 12.22
N GLU A 103 -6.27 -1.42 13.45
CA GLU A 103 -7.63 -1.02 13.82
C GLU A 103 -7.94 0.43 13.44
N ILE A 104 -7.02 1.36 13.76
CA ILE A 104 -7.17 2.79 13.41
C ILE A 104 -7.13 2.96 11.90
N ALA A 105 -6.24 2.25 11.21
CA ALA A 105 -6.16 2.28 9.76
C ALA A 105 -7.47 1.82 9.10
N LYS A 106 -8.09 0.75 9.63
CA LYS A 106 -9.37 0.22 9.18
C LYS A 106 -10.52 1.21 9.46
N GLN A 107 -10.63 1.71 10.68
CA GLN A 107 -11.65 2.70 11.05
C GLN A 107 -11.58 3.94 10.15
N ARG A 108 -10.36 4.40 9.83
CA ARG A 108 -10.16 5.51 8.92
C ARG A 108 -10.63 5.19 7.50
N GLN A 109 -10.35 3.98 7.03
CA GLN A 109 -10.80 3.53 5.71
C GLN A 109 -12.32 3.46 5.64
N ASP A 110 -12.96 2.90 6.66
CA ASP A 110 -14.42 2.78 6.75
C ASP A 110 -15.09 4.17 6.81
N TYR A 111 -14.53 5.10 7.60
CA TYR A 111 -15.01 6.48 7.65
C TYR A 111 -14.94 7.18 6.29
N MET A 112 -13.82 7.03 5.58
CA MET A 112 -13.67 7.63 4.25
C MET A 112 -14.60 6.97 3.23
N ALA A 113 -14.78 5.65 3.29
CA ALA A 113 -15.70 4.93 2.43
C ALA A 113 -17.15 5.37 2.65
N SER A 114 -17.59 5.54 3.90
CA SER A 114 -18.90 6.08 4.24
C SER A 114 -19.09 7.47 3.66
N ARG A 115 -18.15 8.38 3.89
CA ARG A 115 -18.24 9.73 3.33
C ARG A 115 -18.28 9.79 1.80
N HIS A 116 -17.57 8.88 1.14
CA HIS A 116 -17.63 8.75 -0.32
C HIS A 116 -19.02 8.26 -0.77
N LYS A 117 -19.58 7.29 -0.05
CA LYS A 117 -20.91 6.78 -0.32
C LYS A 117 -21.96 7.89 -0.17
N ASP A 118 -21.96 8.62 0.94
CA ASP A 118 -22.90 9.70 1.22
C ASP A 118 -22.85 10.78 0.13
N ARG A 119 -21.64 11.19 -0.27
CA ARG A 119 -21.47 12.16 -1.35
C ARG A 119 -21.97 11.63 -2.69
N SER A 120 -21.68 10.36 -3.01
CA SER A 120 -22.14 9.73 -4.25
C SER A 120 -23.66 9.62 -4.29
N GLU A 121 -24.30 9.31 -3.16
CA GLU A 121 -25.75 9.26 -3.02
C GLU A 121 -26.38 10.66 -3.14
N ALA A 122 -25.80 11.67 -2.50
CA ALA A 122 -26.25 13.05 -2.62
C ALA A 122 -26.23 13.54 -4.09
N VAL A 123 -25.11 13.32 -4.80
CA VAL A 123 -25.01 13.66 -6.22
C VAL A 123 -26.02 12.92 -7.07
N LYS A 124 -26.25 11.62 -6.80
CA LYS A 124 -27.28 10.85 -7.52
C LYS A 124 -28.68 11.38 -7.27
N ASN A 125 -28.99 11.72 -6.01
CA ASN A 125 -30.29 12.26 -5.65
C ASN A 125 -30.54 13.61 -6.29
N ASP A 126 -29.53 14.48 -6.33
CA ASP A 126 -29.66 15.79 -6.99
C ASP A 126 -29.83 15.61 -8.51
N LEU A 127 -29.07 14.72 -9.14
CA LEU A 127 -29.22 14.41 -10.55
C LEU A 127 -30.61 13.85 -10.87
N MET A 128 -31.15 12.99 -10.00
CA MET A 128 -32.49 12.41 -10.20
C MET A 128 -33.62 13.42 -9.98
N LYS A 129 -33.40 14.46 -9.15
CA LYS A 129 -34.40 15.56 -9.00
C LYS A 129 -34.54 16.42 -10.25
N GLU A 130 -33.44 16.54 -11.03
CA GLU A 130 -33.43 17.29 -12.29
C GLU A 130 -33.90 16.49 -13.48
N GLN A 131 -34.32 15.22 -13.27
CA GLN A 131 -34.83 14.36 -14.33
C GLN A 131 -36.19 14.88 -14.83
N ASP A 132 -36.26 15.18 -16.12
CA ASP A 132 -37.49 15.54 -16.83
C ASP A 132 -37.96 14.34 -17.68
N SER A 133 -39.27 14.18 -17.81
CA SER A 133 -39.88 13.17 -18.68
C SER A 133 -39.50 13.31 -20.17
N ARG A 134 -39.11 14.51 -20.59
CA ARG A 134 -38.64 14.82 -21.95
C ARG A 134 -37.16 14.49 -22.17
N MET A 135 -36.38 14.36 -21.09
CA MET A 135 -34.94 14.11 -21.11
C MET A 135 -34.53 13.18 -19.98
N PRO A 136 -34.84 11.88 -20.11
CA PRO A 136 -34.53 10.91 -19.09
C PRO A 136 -33.00 10.76 -18.93
N ILE A 137 -32.51 10.89 -17.70
CA ILE A 137 -31.11 10.68 -17.37
C ILE A 137 -30.87 9.21 -17.13
N ASN A 138 -30.21 8.54 -18.07
CA ASN A 138 -29.76 7.16 -17.92
C ASN A 138 -28.30 7.15 -17.44
N VAL A 139 -28.07 6.65 -16.23
CA VAL A 139 -26.73 6.46 -15.68
C VAL A 139 -26.28 5.03 -15.94
N ASP A 140 -25.62 4.81 -17.06
CA ASP A 140 -24.99 3.51 -17.34
C ASP A 140 -23.49 3.58 -16.97
N ARG A 141 -23.14 2.89 -15.87
CA ARG A 141 -21.76 2.78 -15.40
C ARG A 141 -21.21 1.42 -15.80
N GLN A 142 -20.68 1.32 -16.99
CA GLN A 142 -19.95 0.13 -17.42
C GLN A 142 -18.42 0.37 -17.29
N SER A 143 -17.81 -0.31 -16.35
CA SER A 143 -16.35 -0.41 -16.29
C SER A 143 -15.94 -1.76 -16.88
N ARG A 144 -15.38 -1.74 -18.09
CA ARG A 144 -14.77 -2.92 -18.72
C ARG A 144 -13.26 -2.80 -18.61
N VAL A 145 -12.67 -3.60 -17.73
CA VAL A 145 -11.23 -3.82 -17.74
C VAL A 145 -10.96 -5.04 -18.64
N THR A 146 -10.52 -4.78 -19.86
CA THR A 146 -10.09 -5.84 -20.79
C THR A 146 -8.61 -6.08 -20.55
N PHE A 147 -8.25 -7.12 -19.81
CA PHE A 147 -6.89 -7.63 -19.84
C PHE A 147 -6.72 -8.32 -21.20
N GLY A 148 -5.81 -7.81 -22.03
CA GLY A 148 -5.45 -8.40 -23.31
C GLY A 148 -4.85 -9.80 -23.11
N GLY A 149 -5.70 -10.80 -23.08
CA GLY A 149 -5.30 -12.19 -23.19
C GLY A 149 -5.11 -12.53 -24.67
N THR A 150 -3.86 -12.64 -25.10
CA THR A 150 -3.54 -13.25 -26.39
C THR A 150 -3.96 -14.72 -26.33
N LYS A 151 -5.07 -15.07 -26.97
CA LYS A 151 -5.35 -16.46 -27.30
C LYS A 151 -4.38 -16.90 -28.38
N LYS A 152 -3.52 -17.85 -28.06
CA LYS A 152 -2.94 -18.80 -29.02
C LYS A 152 -3.80 -20.03 -29.05
#